data_6e5d9408f90702e07c9142618781f5b1
#
_entry.id   6e5d9408f90702e07c9142618781f5b1
#
_cell.length_a   1.000
_cell.length_b   1.000
_cell.length_c   1.000
_cell.angle_alpha   90.00
_cell.angle_beta   90.00
_cell.angle_gamma   90.00
#
_symmetry.space_group_name_H-M   'P 1'
#
loop_
_entity.id
_entity.type
_entity.pdbx_description
1 polymer ?
#
loop_
_entity_poly.entity_id
_entity_poly.type
_entity_poly.pdbx_seq_one_letter_code
_entity_poly.pdbx_strand_id
1 'polypeptide(L)'
;MRKILIVGDFNDDTSDVNSFLSQHFHTQLCTSNAKIVRSMLKLYNPELVLMDIDDFETLQEDIFVAIQEFNPQLPVITYGREKKKQKFISYYYSGQCKHETQPTREIIIRDICKEFNMNADAILNAVEAIDKKHIIVVDDNPVLLRNMRNMLQDKYRVTLATSAAQCMKAMGTDKPDLIILDYEMPVVDGKQTLEMIRAEDDVKDVPVLFLTGIADKEHVDAVLDLKPAGYFVKPPMQTKIINAIENIFLKQSE
;
A
#
# COMPACT_ATOMS: atom_id res chain seq x y z
N MET A 1 -2.36 15.65 13.31
CA MET A 1 -1.93 14.24 13.13
C MET A 1 -1.18 13.81 14.36
N ARG A 2 -1.44 12.63 14.93
CA ARG A 2 -0.77 12.10 16.13
C ARG A 2 0.68 11.73 15.83
N LYS A 3 1.57 11.92 16.81
CA LYS A 3 3.02 11.73 16.65
C LYS A 3 3.47 10.40 17.24
N ILE A 4 4.10 9.57 16.42
CA ILE A 4 4.61 8.25 16.81
C ILE A 4 6.13 8.23 16.62
N LEU A 5 6.90 7.90 17.66
CA LEU A 5 8.32 7.59 17.53
C LEU A 5 8.48 6.09 17.33
N ILE A 6 9.07 5.70 16.21
CA ILE A 6 9.38 4.31 15.89
C ILE A 6 10.86 4.06 16.22
N VAL A 7 11.11 3.12 17.13
CA VAL A 7 12.46 2.78 17.63
C VAL A 7 12.82 1.37 17.13
N GLY A 8 13.89 1.26 16.35
CA GLY A 8 14.37 0.00 15.81
C GLY A 8 15.55 0.23 14.89
N ASP A 9 16.23 -0.84 14.50
CA ASP A 9 17.21 -0.79 13.44
C ASP A 9 16.47 -0.69 12.10
N PHE A 10 17.06 0.01 11.14
CA PHE A 10 16.46 0.25 9.82
C PHE A 10 16.57 -1.01 8.95
N ASN A 11 15.92 -2.08 9.34
CA ASN A 11 15.72 -3.26 8.52
C ASN A 11 14.43 -3.15 7.68
N ASP A 12 14.20 -4.11 6.82
CA ASP A 12 13.04 -4.12 5.92
C ASP A 12 11.71 -4.10 6.71
N ASP A 13 11.64 -4.81 7.84
CA ASP A 13 10.43 -4.90 8.66
C ASP A 13 10.07 -3.56 9.30
N THR A 14 11.05 -2.84 9.87
CA THR A 14 10.84 -1.51 10.47
C THR A 14 10.51 -0.46 9.41
N SER A 15 11.13 -0.56 8.24
CA SER A 15 10.82 0.32 7.10
C SER A 15 9.39 0.14 6.61
N ASP A 16 8.90 -1.10 6.52
CA ASP A 16 7.53 -1.41 6.11
C ASP A 16 6.51 -0.85 7.11
N VAL A 17 6.73 -1.03 8.42
CA VAL A 17 5.88 -0.47 9.47
C VAL A 17 5.79 1.06 9.35
N ASN A 18 6.92 1.75 9.16
CA ASN A 18 6.90 3.20 8.98
C ASN A 18 6.16 3.61 7.71
N SER A 19 6.32 2.89 6.61
CA SER A 19 5.70 3.20 5.32
C SER A 19 4.17 3.25 5.43
N PHE A 20 3.54 2.27 6.07
CA PHE A 20 2.08 2.29 6.21
C PHE A 20 1.59 3.25 7.31
N LEU A 21 2.33 3.45 8.40
CA LEU A 21 1.92 4.37 9.47
C LEU A 21 2.04 5.84 9.06
N SER A 22 3.05 6.21 8.26
CA SER A 22 3.32 7.60 7.86
C SER A 22 2.19 8.23 7.04
N GLN A 23 1.30 7.44 6.47
CA GLN A 23 0.14 7.91 5.73
C GLN A 23 -0.98 8.46 6.64
N HIS A 24 -1.03 8.02 7.91
CA HIS A 24 -2.11 8.37 8.85
C HIS A 24 -1.60 9.06 10.11
N PHE A 25 -0.31 8.94 10.39
CA PHE A 25 0.33 9.49 11.58
C PHE A 25 1.58 10.29 11.19
N HIS A 26 1.99 11.22 12.04
CA HIS A 26 3.34 11.76 11.96
C HIS A 26 4.27 10.72 12.59
N THR A 27 5.11 10.10 11.79
CA THR A 27 6.08 9.11 12.25
C THR A 27 7.49 9.66 12.19
N GLN A 28 8.31 9.27 13.15
CA GLN A 28 9.74 9.54 13.15
C GLN A 28 10.48 8.26 13.51
N LEU A 29 11.40 7.84 12.65
CA LEU A 29 12.29 6.70 12.90
C LEU A 29 13.43 7.11 13.81
N CYS A 30 13.81 6.20 14.70
CA CYS A 30 14.92 6.38 15.63
C CYS A 30 15.64 5.04 15.83
N THR A 31 16.96 5.06 15.83
CA THR A 31 17.76 3.87 16.13
C THR A 31 17.60 3.46 17.60
N SER A 32 17.97 2.22 17.93
CA SER A 32 17.92 1.63 19.27
C SER A 32 18.97 2.18 20.27
N ASN A 33 19.65 3.26 19.93
CA ASN A 33 20.62 3.90 20.83
C ASN A 33 19.92 4.78 21.88
N ALA A 34 20.08 4.46 23.16
CA ALA A 34 19.43 5.16 24.26
C ALA A 34 19.68 6.67 24.30
N LYS A 35 20.88 7.14 23.93
CA LYS A 35 21.20 8.58 23.89
C LYS A 35 20.44 9.28 22.77
N ILE A 36 20.33 8.62 21.60
CA ILE A 36 19.57 9.14 20.45
C ILE A 36 18.09 9.16 20.78
N VAL A 37 17.56 8.06 21.33
CA VAL A 37 16.15 7.99 21.78
C VAL A 37 15.84 9.12 22.76
N ARG A 38 16.68 9.36 23.77
CA ARG A 38 16.49 10.46 24.76
C ARG A 38 16.44 11.83 24.08
N SER A 39 17.29 12.06 23.09
CA SER A 39 17.30 13.31 22.32
C SER A 39 16.04 13.45 21.47
N MET A 40 15.64 12.36 20.80
CA MET A 40 14.46 12.34 19.96
C MET A 40 13.15 12.51 20.73
N LEU A 41 13.02 11.91 21.92
CA LEU A 41 11.88 12.13 22.81
C LEU A 41 11.69 13.62 23.10
N LYS A 42 12.76 14.34 23.44
CA LYS A 42 12.69 15.78 23.73
C LYS A 42 12.42 16.64 22.49
N LEU A 43 13.07 16.31 21.38
CA LEU A 43 12.98 17.11 20.15
C LEU A 43 11.63 16.90 19.43
N TYR A 44 11.21 15.65 19.30
CA TYR A 44 10.02 15.27 18.52
C TYR A 44 8.75 15.35 19.36
N ASN A 45 8.84 15.14 20.70
CA ASN A 45 7.73 15.11 21.64
C ASN A 45 6.61 14.16 21.18
N PRO A 46 6.86 12.84 21.12
CA PRO A 46 5.90 11.85 20.64
C PRO A 46 4.76 11.65 21.64
N GLU A 47 3.62 11.20 21.13
CA GLU A 47 2.43 10.82 21.90
C GLU A 47 2.36 9.29 22.10
N LEU A 48 3.20 8.52 21.37
CA LEU A 48 3.34 7.07 21.48
C LEU A 48 4.73 6.65 20.98
N VAL A 49 5.29 5.63 21.61
CA VAL A 49 6.51 4.95 21.14
C VAL A 49 6.13 3.55 20.65
N LEU A 50 6.51 3.24 19.40
CA LEU A 50 6.43 1.90 18.83
C LEU A 50 7.85 1.34 18.74
N MET A 51 8.09 0.12 19.22
CA MET A 51 9.43 -0.42 19.36
C MET A 51 9.50 -1.89 18.93
N ASP A 52 10.36 -2.21 17.95
CA ASP A 52 10.74 -3.58 17.66
C ASP A 52 11.81 -4.04 18.64
N ILE A 53 11.53 -5.08 19.42
CA ILE A 53 12.49 -5.61 20.40
C ILE A 53 13.32 -6.78 19.86
N ASP A 54 13.03 -7.28 18.67
CA ASP A 54 13.83 -8.35 18.05
C ASP A 54 15.10 -7.82 17.37
N ASP A 55 15.06 -6.58 16.89
CA ASP A 55 16.19 -5.91 16.24
C ASP A 55 17.34 -5.56 17.21
N PHE A 56 17.11 -5.74 18.49
CA PHE A 56 18.10 -5.41 19.48
C PHE A 56 18.94 -6.63 19.89
N GLU A 57 20.14 -6.78 19.36
CA GLU A 57 21.11 -7.74 19.91
C GLU A 57 21.48 -7.39 21.36
N THR A 58 21.47 -6.11 21.70
CA THR A 58 21.74 -5.56 23.03
C THR A 58 20.75 -4.46 23.36
N LEU A 59 19.46 -4.79 23.52
CA LEU A 59 18.51 -3.79 24.00
C LEU A 59 18.97 -3.31 25.38
N GLN A 60 19.35 -2.04 25.44
CA GLN A 60 19.77 -1.42 26.67
C GLN A 60 18.51 -1.06 27.47
N GLU A 61 18.41 -1.52 28.71
CA GLU A 61 17.34 -1.10 29.65
C GLU A 61 17.21 0.42 29.72
N ASP A 62 18.31 1.13 29.42
CA ASP A 62 18.39 2.58 29.37
C ASP A 62 17.38 3.26 28.43
N ILE A 63 16.87 2.54 27.40
CA ILE A 63 15.83 3.10 26.51
C ILE A 63 14.53 3.27 27.27
N PHE A 64 14.10 2.26 28.01
CA PHE A 64 12.88 2.32 28.83
C PHE A 64 13.02 3.37 29.95
N VAL A 65 14.20 3.45 30.56
CA VAL A 65 14.51 4.50 31.54
C VAL A 65 14.37 5.88 30.89
N ALA A 66 14.91 6.08 29.71
CA ALA A 66 14.81 7.35 29.00
C ALA A 66 13.36 7.74 28.68
N ILE A 67 12.52 6.76 28.34
CA ILE A 67 11.08 6.97 28.09
C ILE A 67 10.37 7.35 29.39
N GLN A 68 10.62 6.64 30.48
CA GLN A 68 10.02 6.91 31.78
C GLN A 68 10.44 8.28 32.33
N GLU A 69 11.71 8.68 32.21
CA GLU A 69 12.19 10.00 32.57
C GLU A 69 11.56 11.13 31.76
N PHE A 70 11.28 10.86 30.49
CA PHE A 70 10.63 11.84 29.62
C PHE A 70 9.16 12.01 29.95
N ASN A 71 8.41 10.94 30.04
CA ASN A 71 6.99 10.93 30.42
C ASN A 71 6.58 9.53 30.90
N PRO A 72 6.35 9.31 32.21
CA PRO A 72 5.94 8.03 32.76
C PRO A 72 4.60 7.50 32.21
N GLN A 73 3.76 8.38 31.65
CA GLN A 73 2.46 8.03 31.08
C GLN A 73 2.50 7.86 29.55
N LEU A 74 3.67 7.99 28.91
CA LEU A 74 3.81 7.82 27.47
C LEU A 74 3.53 6.36 27.10
N PRO A 75 2.51 6.08 26.25
CA PRO A 75 2.24 4.72 25.80
C PRO A 75 3.40 4.14 25.00
N VAL A 76 3.76 2.89 25.31
CA VAL A 76 4.79 2.14 24.60
C VAL A 76 4.18 0.84 24.08
N ILE A 77 4.23 0.64 22.77
CA ILE A 77 3.87 -0.63 22.15
C ILE A 77 5.16 -1.26 21.68
N THR A 78 5.44 -2.49 22.13
CA THR A 78 6.57 -3.28 21.66
C THR A 78 6.08 -4.47 20.89
N TYR A 79 6.83 -4.90 19.90
CA TYR A 79 6.59 -6.14 19.17
C TYR A 79 7.88 -6.95 19.04
N GLY A 80 7.73 -8.27 18.91
CA GLY A 80 8.85 -9.20 18.84
C GLY A 80 8.67 -10.43 19.70
N ARG A 81 9.70 -11.30 19.76
CA ARG A 81 9.60 -12.59 20.43
C ARG A 81 9.47 -12.50 21.94
N GLU A 82 8.59 -13.32 22.54
CA GLU A 82 8.32 -13.38 23.98
C GLU A 82 9.58 -13.51 24.85
N LYS A 83 10.59 -14.24 24.38
CA LYS A 83 11.87 -14.41 25.10
C LYS A 83 12.59 -13.07 25.35
N LYS A 84 12.46 -12.12 24.43
CA LYS A 84 13.07 -10.78 24.62
C LYS A 84 12.25 -9.91 25.57
N LYS A 85 10.92 -10.03 25.54
CA LYS A 85 10.03 -9.36 26.51
C LYS A 85 10.40 -9.65 27.94
N GLN A 86 10.75 -10.92 28.27
CA GLN A 86 11.07 -11.33 29.63
C GLN A 86 12.25 -10.55 30.25
N LYS A 87 13.16 -10.02 29.46
CA LYS A 87 14.26 -9.17 29.93
C LYS A 87 13.77 -7.81 30.46
N PHE A 88 12.61 -7.37 30.01
CA PHE A 88 12.05 -6.04 30.33
C PHE A 88 10.73 -6.11 31.09
N ILE A 89 10.45 -7.24 31.71
CA ILE A 89 9.14 -7.54 32.32
C ILE A 89 8.71 -6.48 33.35
N SER A 90 9.64 -5.85 34.05
CA SER A 90 9.37 -4.78 35.03
C SER A 90 8.72 -3.55 34.37
N TYR A 91 9.04 -3.25 33.11
CA TYR A 91 8.46 -2.12 32.39
C TYR A 91 7.04 -2.40 31.90
N TYR A 92 6.71 -3.66 31.61
CA TYR A 92 5.36 -4.06 31.20
C TYR A 92 4.35 -4.04 32.37
N TYR A 93 4.82 -4.25 33.60
CA TYR A 93 3.96 -4.18 34.79
C TYR A 93 3.59 -2.75 35.18
N SER A 94 4.24 -1.72 34.64
CA SER A 94 3.88 -0.33 34.89
C SER A 94 2.55 0.11 34.27
N GLY A 95 1.97 -0.73 33.39
CA GLY A 95 0.69 -0.48 32.72
C GLY A 95 0.75 0.43 31.49
N GLN A 96 1.92 0.97 31.17
CA GLN A 96 2.12 1.86 30.02
C GLN A 96 2.76 1.16 28.81
N CYS A 97 3.20 -0.08 29.00
CA CYS A 97 3.86 -0.85 27.97
C CYS A 97 3.01 -2.06 27.56
N LYS A 98 2.66 -2.15 26.29
CA LYS A 98 1.97 -3.28 25.68
C LYS A 98 2.95 -4.07 24.79
N HIS A 99 2.81 -5.37 24.72
CA HIS A 99 3.65 -6.22 23.88
C HIS A 99 2.82 -7.15 23.00
N GLU A 100 3.21 -7.22 21.72
CA GLU A 100 2.64 -8.13 20.73
C GLU A 100 3.71 -9.10 20.22
N THR A 101 3.43 -10.41 20.33
CA THR A 101 4.40 -11.47 19.96
C THR A 101 4.40 -11.81 18.47
N GLN A 102 3.30 -11.56 17.79
CA GLN A 102 3.14 -11.81 16.35
C GLN A 102 2.46 -10.60 15.71
N PRO A 103 3.21 -9.51 15.52
CA PRO A 103 2.63 -8.28 15.01
C PRO A 103 2.24 -8.47 13.54
N THR A 104 0.95 -8.26 13.25
CA THR A 104 0.47 -8.01 11.90
C THR A 104 0.21 -6.50 11.77
N ARG A 105 0.16 -5.97 10.55
CA ARG A 105 -0.24 -4.57 10.32
C ARG A 105 -1.55 -4.25 11.02
N GLU A 106 -2.53 -5.14 10.93
CA GLU A 106 -3.83 -4.96 11.56
C GLU A 106 -3.73 -4.82 13.07
N ILE A 107 -2.98 -5.70 13.73
CA ILE A 107 -2.79 -5.66 15.20
C ILE A 107 -2.12 -4.36 15.61
N ILE A 108 -1.04 -3.96 14.92
CA ILE A 108 -0.32 -2.71 15.23
C ILE A 108 -1.25 -1.50 15.08
N ILE A 109 -2.01 -1.42 13.99
CA ILE A 109 -2.96 -0.31 13.76
C ILE A 109 -4.05 -0.29 14.83
N ARG A 110 -4.64 -1.45 15.17
CA ARG A 110 -5.68 -1.53 16.21
C ARG A 110 -5.17 -1.09 17.57
N ASP A 111 -3.95 -1.46 17.92
CA ASP A 111 -3.33 -1.09 19.18
C ASP A 111 -3.03 0.41 19.26
N ILE A 112 -2.44 0.97 18.21
CA ILE A 112 -2.20 2.42 18.11
C ILE A 112 -3.52 3.20 18.19
N CYS A 113 -4.53 2.76 17.45
CA CYS A 113 -5.84 3.41 17.43
C CYS A 113 -6.52 3.35 18.79
N LYS A 114 -6.35 2.26 19.53
CA LYS A 114 -6.87 2.13 20.90
C LYS A 114 -6.24 3.16 21.84
N GLU A 115 -4.92 3.34 21.80
CA GLU A 115 -4.22 4.33 22.61
C GLU A 115 -4.63 5.77 22.26
N PHE A 116 -4.92 6.03 20.98
CA PHE A 116 -5.34 7.37 20.54
C PHE A 116 -6.86 7.60 20.54
N ASN A 117 -7.65 6.60 20.94
CA ASN A 117 -9.11 6.61 20.88
C ASN A 117 -9.63 6.94 19.47
N MET A 118 -9.07 6.26 18.45
CA MET A 118 -9.39 6.43 17.04
C MET A 118 -10.11 5.20 16.48
N ASN A 119 -10.83 5.38 15.36
CA ASN A 119 -11.48 4.27 14.66
C ASN A 119 -10.45 3.49 13.82
N ALA A 120 -10.06 2.30 14.27
CA ALA A 120 -9.10 1.44 13.58
C ALA A 120 -9.60 0.96 12.21
N ASP A 121 -10.89 0.63 12.08
CA ASP A 121 -11.44 0.08 10.83
C ASP A 121 -11.38 1.13 9.69
N ALA A 122 -11.56 2.41 10.01
CA ALA A 122 -11.42 3.47 9.01
C ALA A 122 -9.98 3.56 8.46
N ILE A 123 -8.98 3.39 9.33
CA ILE A 123 -7.56 3.41 8.93
C ILE A 123 -7.19 2.13 8.19
N LEU A 124 -7.62 0.97 8.66
CA LEU A 124 -7.38 -0.33 8.00
C LEU A 124 -7.95 -0.36 6.59
N ASN A 125 -9.20 0.09 6.41
CA ASN A 125 -9.81 0.17 5.08
C ASN A 125 -9.03 1.12 4.15
N ALA A 126 -8.50 2.22 4.66
CA ALA A 126 -7.68 3.13 3.88
C ALA A 126 -6.32 2.51 3.49
N VAL A 127 -5.68 1.80 4.41
CA VAL A 127 -4.42 1.07 4.16
C VAL A 127 -4.62 -0.04 3.13
N GLU A 128 -5.67 -0.86 3.29
CA GLU A 128 -6.01 -1.90 2.31
C GLU A 128 -6.30 -1.32 0.92
N ALA A 129 -6.93 -0.14 0.86
CA ALA A 129 -7.21 0.52 -0.42
C ALA A 129 -5.92 0.96 -1.14
N ILE A 130 -4.85 1.27 -0.40
CA ILE A 130 -3.55 1.67 -0.97
C ILE A 130 -2.74 0.44 -1.42
N ASP A 131 -2.79 -0.64 -0.65
CA ASP A 131 -2.09 -1.90 -0.98
C ASP A 131 -2.72 -2.64 -2.18
N LYS A 132 -3.97 -2.30 -2.55
CA LYS A 132 -4.60 -2.88 -3.73
C LYS A 132 -3.88 -2.44 -5.00
N LYS A 133 -3.55 -3.38 -5.87
CA LYS A 133 -3.05 -3.12 -7.22
C LYS A 133 -3.96 -2.15 -7.96
N HIS A 134 -3.37 -1.13 -8.60
CA HIS A 134 -4.11 -0.07 -9.28
C HIS A 134 -4.41 -0.44 -10.73
N ILE A 135 -5.68 -0.42 -11.10
CA ILE A 135 -6.15 -0.69 -12.46
C ILE A 135 -6.86 0.55 -13.01
N ILE A 136 -6.42 1.02 -14.17
CA ILE A 136 -7.18 2.02 -14.95
C ILE A 136 -8.04 1.28 -15.97
N VAL A 137 -9.34 1.56 -16.00
CA VAL A 137 -10.28 1.07 -17.01
C VAL A 137 -10.66 2.22 -17.92
N VAL A 138 -10.42 2.04 -19.23
CA VAL A 138 -10.63 3.06 -20.26
C VAL A 138 -11.67 2.56 -21.26
N ASP A 139 -12.81 3.24 -21.34
CA ASP A 139 -13.91 2.91 -22.24
C ASP A 139 -14.84 4.14 -22.35
N ASP A 140 -15.33 4.47 -23.52
CA ASP A 140 -16.23 5.61 -23.72
C ASP A 140 -17.67 5.34 -23.22
N ASN A 141 -17.99 4.07 -22.94
CA ASN A 141 -19.28 3.64 -22.42
C ASN A 141 -19.36 3.69 -20.88
N PRO A 142 -20.09 4.66 -20.29
CA PRO A 142 -20.14 4.83 -18.83
C PRO A 142 -20.83 3.65 -18.11
N VAL A 143 -21.68 2.88 -18.81
CA VAL A 143 -22.33 1.70 -18.22
C VAL A 143 -21.31 0.58 -18.05
N LEU A 144 -20.48 0.35 -19.08
CA LEU A 144 -19.42 -0.64 -19.01
C LEU A 144 -18.40 -0.28 -17.93
N LEU A 145 -17.96 0.98 -17.87
CA LEU A 145 -17.06 1.46 -16.83
C LEU A 145 -17.59 1.18 -15.43
N ARG A 146 -18.88 1.46 -15.18
CA ARG A 146 -19.52 1.19 -13.88
C ARG A 146 -19.56 -0.29 -13.56
N ASN A 147 -19.87 -1.13 -14.55
CA ASN A 147 -19.88 -2.59 -14.39
C ASN A 147 -18.49 -3.12 -14.07
N MET A 148 -17.46 -2.64 -14.78
CA MET A 148 -16.07 -3.00 -14.52
C MET A 148 -15.61 -2.61 -13.13
N ARG A 149 -15.95 -1.39 -12.68
CA ARG A 149 -15.68 -0.99 -11.30
C ARG A 149 -16.31 -1.96 -10.30
N ASN A 150 -17.59 -2.27 -10.45
CA ASN A 150 -18.31 -3.18 -9.55
C ASN A 150 -17.69 -4.59 -9.52
N MET A 151 -17.16 -5.07 -10.63
CA MET A 151 -16.50 -6.37 -10.71
C MET A 151 -15.12 -6.40 -10.03
N LEU A 152 -14.39 -5.28 -10.03
CA LEU A 152 -12.98 -5.24 -9.68
C LEU A 152 -12.69 -4.57 -8.33
N GLN A 153 -13.54 -3.67 -7.84
CA GLN A 153 -13.25 -2.80 -6.68
C GLN A 153 -13.01 -3.56 -5.36
N ASP A 154 -13.52 -4.77 -5.23
CA ASP A 154 -13.31 -5.57 -4.02
C ASP A 154 -11.83 -6.02 -3.90
N LYS A 155 -11.19 -6.32 -5.03
CA LYS A 155 -9.80 -6.80 -5.09
C LYS A 155 -8.77 -5.74 -5.49
N TYR A 156 -9.19 -4.73 -6.27
CA TYR A 156 -8.30 -3.77 -6.90
C TYR A 156 -8.75 -2.33 -6.64
N ARG A 157 -7.81 -1.42 -6.68
CA ARG A 157 -8.09 0.02 -6.73
C ARG A 157 -8.36 0.39 -8.19
N VAL A 158 -9.56 0.90 -8.49
CA VAL A 158 -10.03 1.10 -9.86
C VAL A 158 -10.24 2.59 -10.17
N THR A 159 -9.52 3.08 -11.17
CA THR A 159 -9.74 4.40 -11.77
C THR A 159 -10.43 4.24 -13.11
N LEU A 160 -11.44 5.07 -13.38
CA LEU A 160 -12.19 5.05 -14.64
C LEU A 160 -11.78 6.24 -15.51
N ALA A 161 -11.60 6.00 -16.80
CA ALA A 161 -11.34 7.01 -17.80
C ALA A 161 -12.28 6.81 -19.01
N THR A 162 -12.88 7.89 -19.50
CA THR A 162 -13.80 7.86 -20.64
C THR A 162 -13.11 8.20 -21.97
N SER A 163 -11.78 8.40 -21.96
CA SER A 163 -10.99 8.73 -23.15
C SER A 163 -9.50 8.52 -22.91
N ALA A 164 -8.72 8.47 -23.99
CA ALA A 164 -7.26 8.46 -23.94
C ALA A 164 -6.68 9.61 -23.12
N ALA A 165 -7.20 10.84 -23.28
CA ALA A 165 -6.73 12.01 -22.53
C ALA A 165 -6.93 11.87 -21.02
N GLN A 166 -8.07 11.32 -20.56
CA GLN A 166 -8.30 11.04 -19.15
C GLN A 166 -7.41 9.92 -18.64
N CYS A 167 -7.14 8.89 -19.46
CA CYS A 167 -6.20 7.83 -19.12
C CYS A 167 -4.79 8.40 -18.88
N MET A 168 -4.26 9.18 -19.82
CA MET A 168 -2.94 9.81 -19.70
C MET A 168 -2.85 10.71 -18.45
N LYS A 169 -3.87 11.52 -18.19
CA LYS A 169 -3.93 12.36 -16.98
C LYS A 169 -3.93 11.50 -15.69
N ALA A 170 -4.69 10.42 -15.64
CA ALA A 170 -4.75 9.54 -14.49
C ALA A 170 -3.38 8.88 -14.21
N MET A 171 -2.70 8.40 -15.26
CA MET A 171 -1.36 7.81 -15.15
C MET A 171 -0.31 8.79 -14.64
N GLY A 172 -0.38 10.06 -15.08
CA GLY A 172 0.54 11.11 -14.60
C GLY A 172 0.32 11.49 -13.12
N THR A 173 -0.84 11.17 -12.55
CA THR A 173 -1.14 11.40 -11.12
C THR A 173 -0.73 10.20 -10.27
N ASP A 174 -0.99 9.00 -10.76
CA ASP A 174 -0.80 7.75 -10.03
C ASP A 174 -0.59 6.59 -11.03
N LYS A 175 0.62 6.05 -11.04
CA LYS A 175 1.02 4.99 -11.98
C LYS A 175 0.18 3.73 -11.73
N PRO A 176 -0.50 3.18 -12.77
CA PRO A 176 -1.26 1.94 -12.62
C PRO A 176 -0.34 0.71 -12.71
N ASP A 177 -0.81 -0.39 -12.12
CA ASP A 177 -0.21 -1.72 -12.28
C ASP A 177 -0.75 -2.43 -13.54
N LEU A 178 -1.93 -2.05 -14.03
CA LEU A 178 -2.57 -2.58 -15.24
C LEU A 178 -3.52 -1.55 -15.84
N ILE A 179 -3.61 -1.54 -17.18
CA ILE A 179 -4.62 -0.78 -17.91
C ILE A 179 -5.53 -1.76 -18.64
N ILE A 180 -6.84 -1.62 -18.46
CA ILE A 180 -7.86 -2.30 -19.27
C ILE A 180 -8.39 -1.26 -20.25
N LEU A 181 -8.20 -1.50 -21.55
CA LEU A 181 -8.39 -0.51 -22.60
C LEU A 181 -9.38 -0.99 -23.63
N ASP A 182 -10.41 -0.21 -23.87
CA ASP A 182 -11.28 -0.43 -25.03
C ASP A 182 -10.52 -0.16 -26.32
N TYR A 183 -10.76 -1.01 -27.31
CA TYR A 183 -10.18 -0.83 -28.63
C TYR A 183 -10.92 0.24 -29.46
N GLU A 184 -12.26 0.24 -29.39
CA GLU A 184 -13.12 1.14 -30.16
C GLU A 184 -13.56 2.35 -29.35
N MET A 185 -12.81 3.44 -29.43
CA MET A 185 -13.15 4.70 -28.79
C MET A 185 -13.19 5.85 -29.81
N PRO A 186 -14.05 6.85 -29.62
CA PRO A 186 -14.09 8.02 -30.49
C PRO A 186 -12.85 8.91 -30.31
N VAL A 187 -12.44 9.56 -31.38
CA VAL A 187 -11.33 10.54 -31.50
C VAL A 187 -9.95 9.89 -31.45
N VAL A 188 -9.62 9.15 -30.40
CA VAL A 188 -8.38 8.38 -30.22
C VAL A 188 -8.76 6.96 -29.86
N ASP A 189 -8.47 6.02 -30.72
CA ASP A 189 -8.78 4.60 -30.53
C ASP A 189 -7.82 3.91 -29.54
N GLY A 190 -8.10 2.65 -29.22
CA GLY A 190 -7.29 1.90 -28.28
C GLY A 190 -5.87 1.65 -28.76
N LYS A 191 -5.65 1.47 -30.06
CA LYS A 191 -4.31 1.30 -30.64
C LYS A 191 -3.49 2.56 -30.47
N GLN A 192 -4.01 3.70 -30.86
CA GLN A 192 -3.36 5.00 -30.71
C GLN A 192 -3.10 5.31 -29.23
N THR A 193 -4.05 4.98 -28.34
CA THR A 193 -3.87 5.12 -26.90
C THR A 193 -2.70 4.28 -26.39
N LEU A 194 -2.58 3.03 -26.83
CA LEU A 194 -1.46 2.16 -26.47
C LEU A 194 -0.12 2.68 -27.02
N GLU A 195 -0.09 3.22 -28.24
CA GLU A 195 1.09 3.88 -28.82
C GLU A 195 1.55 5.05 -27.95
N MET A 196 0.61 5.89 -27.49
CA MET A 196 0.91 6.99 -26.56
C MET A 196 1.49 6.49 -25.23
N ILE A 197 0.90 5.45 -24.65
CA ILE A 197 1.39 4.83 -23.41
C ILE A 197 2.82 4.30 -23.58
N ARG A 198 3.11 3.63 -24.71
CA ARG A 198 4.45 3.08 -24.99
C ARG A 198 5.52 4.15 -25.28
N ALA A 199 5.10 5.36 -25.60
CA ALA A 199 5.99 6.51 -25.82
C ALA A 199 6.41 7.20 -24.52
N GLU A 200 5.72 6.96 -23.39
CA GLU A 200 6.01 7.59 -22.10
C GLU A 200 6.91 6.68 -21.23
N ASP A 201 8.12 7.10 -20.96
CA ASP A 201 9.15 6.32 -20.25
C ASP A 201 8.70 5.73 -18.90
N ASP A 202 7.91 6.47 -18.14
CA ASP A 202 7.47 6.07 -16.79
C ASP A 202 6.43 4.93 -16.81
N VAL A 203 5.66 4.80 -17.88
CA VAL A 203 4.52 3.88 -17.97
C VAL A 203 4.55 2.93 -19.17
N LYS A 204 5.58 3.01 -20.03
CA LYS A 204 5.71 2.18 -21.25
C LYS A 204 5.64 0.68 -21.00
N ASP A 205 6.07 0.23 -19.84
CA ASP A 205 6.11 -1.19 -19.46
C ASP A 205 4.85 -1.66 -18.73
N VAL A 206 3.90 -0.75 -18.45
CA VAL A 206 2.63 -1.11 -17.81
C VAL A 206 1.87 -2.07 -18.74
N PRO A 207 1.42 -3.24 -18.23
CA PRO A 207 0.62 -4.17 -19.03
C PRO A 207 -0.70 -3.54 -19.43
N VAL A 208 -1.10 -3.80 -20.69
CA VAL A 208 -2.37 -3.35 -21.25
C VAL A 208 -3.18 -4.55 -21.70
N LEU A 209 -4.38 -4.70 -21.15
CA LEU A 209 -5.35 -5.73 -21.52
C LEU A 209 -6.45 -5.07 -22.35
N PHE A 210 -6.62 -5.48 -23.60
CA PHE A 210 -7.70 -4.97 -24.44
C PHE A 210 -9.05 -5.59 -24.07
N LEU A 211 -10.07 -4.75 -24.05
CA LEU A 211 -11.47 -5.15 -23.94
C LEU A 211 -12.21 -4.67 -25.20
N THR A 212 -12.51 -5.57 -26.11
CA THR A 212 -13.05 -5.24 -27.44
C THR A 212 -14.42 -5.84 -27.69
N GLY A 213 -15.27 -5.15 -28.44
CA GLY A 213 -16.57 -5.68 -28.90
C GLY A 213 -16.46 -6.76 -29.97
N ILE A 214 -15.36 -6.82 -30.69
CA ILE A 214 -15.15 -7.70 -31.86
C ILE A 214 -13.83 -8.47 -31.62
N ALA A 215 -13.92 -9.80 -31.69
CA ALA A 215 -12.75 -10.67 -31.74
C ALA A 215 -12.31 -10.81 -33.23
N ASP A 216 -11.96 -9.70 -33.86
CA ASP A 216 -11.49 -9.68 -35.20
C ASP A 216 -9.99 -9.86 -35.27
N LYS A 217 -9.52 -10.77 -36.09
CA LYS A 217 -8.11 -11.07 -36.28
C LYS A 217 -7.32 -9.83 -36.75
N GLU A 218 -7.92 -8.97 -37.55
CA GLU A 218 -7.28 -7.74 -38.06
C GLU A 218 -6.95 -6.75 -36.93
N HIS A 219 -7.84 -6.58 -35.96
CA HIS A 219 -7.62 -5.72 -34.78
C HIS A 219 -6.55 -6.29 -33.85
N VAL A 220 -6.53 -7.62 -33.67
CA VAL A 220 -5.50 -8.29 -32.87
C VAL A 220 -4.13 -8.12 -33.53
N ASP A 221 -4.03 -8.41 -34.80
CA ASP A 221 -2.78 -8.31 -35.59
C ASP A 221 -2.24 -6.87 -35.61
N ALA A 222 -3.13 -5.87 -35.66
CA ALA A 222 -2.76 -4.45 -35.69
C ALA A 222 -2.05 -3.93 -34.44
N VAL A 223 -2.15 -4.62 -33.29
CA VAL A 223 -1.55 -4.20 -32.01
C VAL A 223 -0.53 -5.19 -31.45
N LEU A 224 -0.25 -6.29 -32.14
CA LEU A 224 0.72 -7.31 -31.69
C LEU A 224 2.12 -6.73 -31.46
N ASP A 225 2.56 -5.82 -32.35
CA ASP A 225 3.86 -5.17 -32.24
C ASP A 225 3.99 -4.28 -30.98
N LEU A 226 2.87 -3.82 -30.43
CA LEU A 226 2.80 -3.02 -29.21
C LEU A 226 2.77 -3.88 -27.91
N LYS A 227 2.86 -5.20 -28.07
CA LYS A 227 2.93 -6.20 -26.99
C LYS A 227 1.86 -6.00 -25.89
N PRO A 228 0.57 -6.06 -26.21
CA PRO A 228 -0.47 -6.07 -25.20
C PRO A 228 -0.39 -7.33 -24.33
N ALA A 229 -0.81 -7.23 -23.07
CA ALA A 229 -0.81 -8.35 -22.14
C ALA A 229 -1.91 -9.39 -22.45
N GLY A 230 -2.92 -9.01 -23.23
CA GLY A 230 -4.00 -9.89 -23.66
C GLY A 230 -5.21 -9.17 -24.23
N TYR A 231 -6.22 -9.97 -24.59
CA TYR A 231 -7.48 -9.50 -25.19
C TYR A 231 -8.67 -10.19 -24.54
N PHE A 232 -9.75 -9.43 -24.33
CA PHE A 232 -11.04 -9.91 -23.88
C PHE A 232 -12.16 -9.39 -24.75
N VAL A 233 -13.15 -10.23 -25.00
CA VAL A 233 -14.35 -9.85 -25.74
C VAL A 233 -15.43 -9.35 -24.77
N LYS A 234 -16.07 -8.24 -25.11
CA LYS A 234 -17.21 -7.66 -24.38
C LYS A 234 -18.47 -8.52 -24.56
N PRO A 235 -19.32 -8.67 -23.53
CA PRO A 235 -19.11 -8.28 -22.14
C PRO A 235 -18.20 -9.28 -21.40
N PRO A 236 -17.28 -8.84 -20.57
CA PRO A 236 -16.40 -9.75 -19.85
C PRO A 236 -17.17 -10.48 -18.73
N MET A 237 -16.89 -11.77 -18.59
CA MET A 237 -17.33 -12.53 -17.42
C MET A 237 -16.40 -12.22 -16.25
N GLN A 238 -16.96 -11.87 -15.08
CA GLN A 238 -16.20 -11.45 -13.89
C GLN A 238 -15.07 -12.44 -13.52
N THR A 239 -15.37 -13.73 -13.45
CA THR A 239 -14.37 -14.76 -13.12
C THR A 239 -13.23 -14.84 -14.13
N LYS A 240 -13.54 -14.73 -15.41
CA LYS A 240 -12.53 -14.81 -16.48
C LYS A 240 -11.60 -13.62 -16.49
N ILE A 241 -12.14 -12.40 -16.32
CA ILE A 241 -11.32 -11.18 -16.32
C ILE A 241 -10.44 -11.10 -15.08
N ILE A 242 -10.96 -11.48 -13.90
CA ILE A 242 -10.17 -11.53 -12.65
C ILE A 242 -9.02 -12.52 -12.81
N ASN A 243 -9.28 -13.75 -13.30
CA ASN A 243 -8.23 -14.74 -13.51
C ASN A 243 -7.15 -14.27 -14.50
N ALA A 244 -7.53 -13.55 -15.56
CA ALA A 244 -6.58 -12.99 -16.49
C ALA A 244 -5.70 -11.90 -15.85
N ILE A 245 -6.29 -11.02 -15.06
CA ILE A 245 -5.57 -9.98 -14.29
C ILE A 245 -4.57 -10.64 -13.32
N GLU A 246 -5.00 -11.63 -12.57
CA GLU A 246 -4.15 -12.37 -11.65
C GLU A 246 -2.97 -13.05 -12.36
N ASN A 247 -3.21 -13.67 -13.52
CA ASN A 247 -2.15 -14.26 -14.33
C ASN A 247 -1.14 -13.23 -14.87
N ILE A 248 -1.59 -12.01 -15.20
CA ILE A 248 -0.71 -10.93 -15.63
C ILE A 248 0.20 -10.51 -14.45
N PHE A 249 -0.36 -10.32 -13.25
CA PHE A 249 0.40 -9.92 -12.08
C PHE A 249 1.38 -10.99 -11.59
N LEU A 250 1.02 -12.27 -11.67
CA LEU A 250 1.93 -13.38 -11.35
C LEU A 250 3.17 -13.38 -12.25
N LYS A 251 3.01 -13.15 -13.56
CA LYS A 251 4.13 -13.10 -14.52
C LYS A 251 5.06 -11.88 -14.33
N GLN A 252 4.62 -10.83 -13.66
CA GLN A 252 5.43 -9.66 -13.35
C GLN A 252 6.30 -9.86 -12.09
N SER A 253 5.96 -10.86 -11.27
CA SER A 253 6.65 -11.16 -10.00
C SER A 253 7.78 -12.21 -10.18
N GLU A 254 7.89 -12.79 -11.36
CA GLU A 254 8.98 -13.69 -11.78
C GLU A 254 10.13 -12.92 -12.48
#